data_dfbca264558fbffc7c27f9085e0421ce
#
_entry.id   dfbca264558fbffc7c27f9085e0421ce
#
_cell.length_a   1.000
_cell.length_b   1.000
_cell.length_c   1.000
_cell.angle_alpha   90.00
_cell.angle_beta   90.00
_cell.angle_gamma   90.00
#
_symmetry.space_group_name_H-M   'P 1'
#
loop_
_entity.id
_entity.type
_entity.pdbx_description
1 polymer ?
#
loop_
_entity_poly.entity_id
_entity_poly.type
_entity_poly.pdbx_seq_one_letter_code
_entity_poly.pdbx_strand_id
1 'polypeptide(L)'
;NRVARPYYGESIRIFEEGIADMITIDHALKTIGGFRMGPFELMDLIGNDINFTVTRTVWESFFYEPRYRPSFTQQRMVEAGWLGRKTGRGYFTYDEKGQPAANAVPSIAPELGERIIERVLAMLINEAADALNLGVASKEDIDLAMTKGVNYPKGLLAWADEKGAAHWLGVLEVL
;
A
#
# COMPACT_ATOMS: atom_id res chain seq x y z
N ASN A 1 -3.67 -11.80 -0.64
CA ASN A 1 -4.07 -10.61 0.15
C ASN A 1 -3.04 -10.23 1.22
N ARG A 2 -2.45 -11.20 1.94
CA ARG A 2 -1.46 -10.95 2.99
C ARG A 2 -0.30 -10.08 2.49
N VAL A 3 0.40 -10.53 1.44
CA VAL A 3 1.62 -9.87 0.91
C VAL A 3 1.34 -8.46 0.39
N ALA A 4 0.14 -8.19 -0.10
CA ALA A 4 -0.23 -6.88 -0.62
C ALA A 4 -0.71 -5.88 0.46
N ARG A 5 -0.93 -6.31 1.72
CA ARG A 5 -1.48 -5.43 2.76
C ARG A 5 -0.61 -4.22 3.09
N PRO A 6 0.72 -4.33 3.16
CA PRO A 6 1.56 -3.16 3.44
C PRO A 6 1.42 -2.02 2.43
N TYR A 7 1.02 -2.29 1.19
CA TYR A 7 0.75 -1.24 0.20
C TYR A 7 -0.25 -0.20 0.72
N TYR A 8 -1.29 -0.65 1.39
CA TYR A 8 -2.28 0.21 2.02
C TYR A 8 -1.86 0.64 3.42
N GLY A 9 -1.46 -0.31 4.26
CA GLY A 9 -1.16 -0.07 5.67
C GLY A 9 -0.01 0.91 5.88
N GLU A 10 1.11 0.73 5.18
CA GLU A 10 2.25 1.64 5.31
C GLU A 10 1.96 3.02 4.72
N SER A 11 1.23 3.08 3.61
CA SER A 11 0.83 4.37 3.04
C SER A 11 -0.06 5.16 4.00
N ILE A 12 -0.98 4.50 4.69
CA ILE A 12 -1.80 5.15 5.72
C ILE A 12 -0.93 5.57 6.92
N ARG A 13 0.03 4.77 7.37
CA ARG A 13 0.96 5.14 8.44
C ARG A 13 1.79 6.36 8.09
N ILE A 14 2.36 6.42 6.88
CA ILE A 14 3.07 7.61 6.37
C ILE A 14 2.19 8.86 6.46
N PHE A 15 0.91 8.74 6.09
CA PHE A 15 -0.07 9.81 6.19
C PHE A 15 -0.40 10.18 7.65
N GLU A 16 -0.69 9.19 8.51
CA GLU A 16 -1.03 9.40 9.92
C GLU A 16 0.14 10.00 10.74
N GLU A 17 1.37 9.68 10.36
CA GLU A 17 2.60 10.24 10.93
C GLU A 17 2.91 11.66 10.42
N GLY A 18 2.13 12.18 9.45
CA GLY A 18 2.33 13.52 8.90
C GLY A 18 3.57 13.67 8.02
N ILE A 19 4.12 12.56 7.52
CA ILE A 19 5.31 12.57 6.65
C ILE A 19 4.95 13.13 5.27
N ALA A 20 3.80 12.73 4.71
CA ALA A 20 3.29 13.22 3.44
C ALA A 20 1.76 13.13 3.40
N ASP A 21 1.13 13.96 2.56
CA ASP A 21 -0.29 13.86 2.27
C ASP A 21 -0.62 12.74 1.28
N MET A 22 -1.88 12.40 1.17
CA MET A 22 -2.38 11.29 0.33
C MET A 22 -2.02 11.46 -1.15
N ILE A 23 -2.09 12.70 -1.66
CA ILE A 23 -1.79 13.01 -3.07
C ILE A 23 -0.30 12.81 -3.35
N THR A 24 0.55 13.25 -2.44
CA THR A 24 2.00 13.09 -2.50
C THR A 24 2.39 11.61 -2.47
N ILE A 25 1.80 10.83 -1.57
CA ILE A 25 2.07 9.38 -1.47
C ILE A 25 1.64 8.65 -2.74
N ASP A 26 0.42 8.90 -3.23
CA ASP A 26 -0.09 8.30 -4.46
C ASP A 26 0.78 8.68 -5.66
N HIS A 27 1.19 9.94 -5.74
CA HIS A 27 2.03 10.42 -6.82
C HIS A 27 3.43 9.76 -6.79
N ALA A 28 4.08 9.69 -5.64
CA ALA A 28 5.39 9.05 -5.48
C ALA A 28 5.35 7.58 -5.92
N LEU A 29 4.37 6.81 -5.42
CA LEU A 29 4.25 5.40 -5.77
C LEU A 29 3.94 5.17 -7.25
N LYS A 30 3.20 6.07 -7.89
CA LYS A 30 2.96 5.99 -9.34
C LYS A 30 4.17 6.37 -10.17
N THR A 31 4.78 7.52 -9.89
CA THR A 31 5.81 8.11 -10.77
C THR A 31 7.20 7.55 -10.55
N ILE A 32 7.58 7.27 -9.31
CA ILE A 32 8.89 6.71 -8.98
C ILE A 32 8.80 5.19 -8.80
N GLY A 33 7.76 4.71 -8.09
CA GLY A 33 7.55 3.28 -7.84
C GLY A 33 7.01 2.49 -9.05
N GLY A 34 6.48 3.20 -10.07
CA GLY A 34 5.94 2.57 -11.28
C GLY A 34 4.61 1.84 -11.07
N PHE A 35 3.94 2.01 -9.93
CA PHE A 35 2.63 1.42 -9.69
C PHE A 35 1.56 2.09 -10.56
N ARG A 36 0.62 1.29 -11.05
CA ARG A 36 -0.45 1.78 -11.93
C ARG A 36 -1.40 2.75 -11.22
N MET A 37 -1.67 2.53 -9.95
CA MET A 37 -2.52 3.37 -9.10
C MET A 37 -1.85 3.56 -7.75
N GLY A 38 -2.03 4.75 -7.18
CA GLY A 38 -1.62 5.00 -5.80
C GLY A 38 -2.53 4.27 -4.80
N PRO A 39 -2.07 4.05 -3.56
CA PRO A 39 -2.81 3.28 -2.55
C PRO A 39 -4.14 3.90 -2.17
N PHE A 40 -4.22 5.22 -2.03
CA PHE A 40 -5.46 5.91 -1.65
C PHE A 40 -6.48 5.91 -2.81
N GLU A 41 -6.01 6.14 -4.04
CA GLU A 41 -6.83 6.01 -5.24
C GLU A 41 -7.35 4.57 -5.41
N LEU A 42 -6.50 3.58 -5.13
CA LEU A 42 -6.86 2.17 -5.22
C LEU A 42 -7.86 1.75 -4.14
N MET A 43 -7.70 2.24 -2.90
CA MET A 43 -8.66 2.00 -1.82
C MET A 43 -10.04 2.56 -2.17
N ASP A 44 -10.10 3.76 -2.74
CA ASP A 44 -11.35 4.38 -3.19
C ASP A 44 -11.99 3.64 -4.37
N LEU A 45 -11.19 3.03 -5.25
CA LEU A 45 -11.69 2.19 -6.34
C LEU A 45 -12.29 0.87 -5.83
N ILE A 46 -11.60 0.20 -4.91
CA ILE A 46 -12.05 -1.08 -4.32
C ILE A 46 -13.28 -0.86 -3.44
N GLY A 47 -13.30 0.23 -2.73
CA GLY A 47 -14.22 0.56 -1.66
C GLY A 47 -13.56 0.41 -0.29
N ASN A 48 -13.63 1.49 0.51
CA ASN A 48 -12.99 1.56 1.82
C ASN A 48 -13.54 0.54 2.81
N ASP A 49 -14.82 0.20 2.72
CA ASP A 49 -15.45 -0.88 3.49
C ASP A 49 -14.86 -2.26 3.17
N ILE A 50 -14.65 -2.54 1.89
CA ILE A 50 -14.05 -3.81 1.43
C ILE A 50 -12.58 -3.85 1.89
N ASN A 51 -11.82 -2.78 1.65
CA ASN A 51 -10.41 -2.72 2.04
C ASN A 51 -10.23 -2.89 3.56
N PHE A 52 -11.04 -2.20 4.36
CA PHE A 52 -11.03 -2.31 5.82
C PHE A 52 -11.39 -3.73 6.28
N THR A 53 -12.45 -4.33 5.71
CA THR A 53 -12.87 -5.70 6.05
C THR A 53 -11.77 -6.71 5.76
N VAL A 54 -11.12 -6.61 4.59
CA VAL A 54 -9.99 -7.50 4.25
C VAL A 54 -8.80 -7.31 5.19
N THR A 55 -8.46 -6.05 5.52
CA THR A 55 -7.38 -5.76 6.46
C THR A 55 -7.66 -6.37 7.83
N ARG A 56 -8.88 -6.21 8.35
CA ARG A 56 -9.30 -6.80 9.62
C ARG A 56 -9.28 -8.33 9.59
N THR A 57 -9.77 -8.94 8.51
CA THR A 57 -9.76 -10.40 8.35
C THR A 57 -8.34 -10.96 8.36
N VAL A 58 -7.39 -10.30 7.67
CA VAL A 58 -5.99 -10.72 7.70
C VAL A 58 -5.42 -10.56 9.12
N TRP A 59 -5.67 -9.43 9.78
CA TRP A 59 -5.20 -9.18 11.14
C TRP A 59 -5.70 -10.23 12.14
N GLU A 60 -6.98 -10.55 12.10
CA GLU A 60 -7.59 -11.60 12.95
C GLU A 60 -7.00 -12.98 12.62
N SER A 61 -6.82 -13.31 11.33
CA SER A 61 -6.27 -14.61 10.88
C SER A 61 -4.81 -14.81 11.26
N PHE A 62 -4.08 -13.74 11.51
CA PHE A 62 -2.69 -13.74 11.99
C PHE A 62 -2.57 -13.45 13.49
N PHE A 63 -3.58 -13.85 14.26
CA PHE A 63 -3.59 -13.73 15.72
C PHE A 63 -3.32 -12.31 16.21
N TYR A 64 -3.88 -11.32 15.51
CA TYR A 64 -3.75 -9.88 15.85
C TYR A 64 -2.32 -9.36 15.73
N GLU A 65 -1.52 -9.92 14.84
CA GLU A 65 -0.17 -9.45 14.53
C GLU A 65 -0.17 -7.96 14.21
N PRO A 66 0.60 -7.13 14.94
CA PRO A 66 0.57 -5.66 14.82
C PRO A 66 0.83 -5.14 13.39
N ARG A 67 1.61 -5.86 12.59
CA ARG A 67 1.90 -5.49 11.19
C ARG A 67 0.64 -5.36 10.33
N TYR A 68 -0.39 -6.14 10.62
CA TYR A 68 -1.64 -6.15 9.86
C TYR A 68 -2.77 -5.34 10.50
N ARG A 69 -2.52 -4.70 11.64
CA ARG A 69 -3.56 -3.97 12.37
C ARG A 69 -4.19 -2.89 11.49
N PRO A 70 -5.53 -2.88 11.35
CA PRO A 70 -6.25 -1.80 10.68
C PRO A 70 -5.98 -0.46 11.35
N SER A 71 -5.96 0.62 10.57
CA SER A 71 -5.81 1.97 11.10
C SER A 71 -7.16 2.57 11.53
N PHE A 72 -7.11 3.54 12.43
CA PHE A 72 -8.30 4.33 12.78
C PHE A 72 -8.81 5.14 11.58
N THR A 73 -7.92 5.57 10.68
CA THR A 73 -8.30 6.26 9.45
C THR A 73 -9.19 5.37 8.58
N GLN A 74 -8.83 4.10 8.36
CA GLN A 74 -9.68 3.16 7.61
C GLN A 74 -11.05 2.99 8.28
N GLN A 75 -11.08 2.78 9.59
CA GLN A 75 -12.33 2.62 10.33
C GLN A 75 -13.23 3.84 10.21
N ARG A 76 -12.69 5.03 10.43
CA ARG A 76 -13.44 6.29 10.35
C ARG A 76 -13.99 6.58 8.95
N MET A 77 -13.26 6.21 7.90
CA MET A 77 -13.77 6.32 6.53
C MET A 77 -15.05 5.49 6.34
N VAL A 78 -15.05 4.26 6.87
CA VAL A 78 -16.22 3.37 6.80
C VAL A 78 -17.38 3.91 7.64
N GLU A 79 -17.11 4.32 8.88
CA GLU A 79 -18.12 4.90 9.78
C GLU A 79 -18.75 6.18 9.23
N ALA A 80 -17.97 7.01 8.53
CA ALA A 80 -18.46 8.20 7.85
C ALA A 80 -19.23 7.93 6.55
N GLY A 81 -19.28 6.68 6.09
CA GLY A 81 -19.88 6.33 4.80
C GLY A 81 -19.06 6.81 3.58
N TRP A 82 -17.78 7.19 3.80
CA TRP A 82 -16.90 7.64 2.72
C TRP A 82 -16.21 6.44 2.07
N LEU A 83 -16.99 5.71 1.28
CA LEU A 83 -16.60 4.40 0.77
C LEU A 83 -15.85 4.46 -0.58
N GLY A 84 -15.45 5.62 -1.02
CA GLY A 84 -14.73 5.84 -2.27
C GLY A 84 -15.64 6.20 -3.44
N ARG A 85 -15.26 5.80 -4.64
CA ARG A 85 -15.96 6.15 -5.90
C ARG A 85 -17.44 5.81 -5.87
N LYS A 86 -17.82 4.69 -5.28
CA LYS A 86 -19.23 4.23 -5.21
C LYS A 86 -20.15 5.13 -4.41
N THR A 87 -19.61 5.98 -3.53
CA THR A 87 -20.37 6.96 -2.74
C THR A 87 -20.03 8.39 -3.10
N GLY A 88 -19.24 8.62 -4.16
CA GLY A 88 -18.77 9.93 -4.58
C GLY A 88 -17.72 10.55 -3.66
N ARG A 89 -17.38 9.89 -2.56
CA ARG A 89 -16.40 10.36 -1.58
C ARG A 89 -15.68 9.19 -0.89
N GLY A 90 -14.39 9.34 -0.77
CA GLY A 90 -13.50 8.48 -0.02
C GLY A 90 -12.34 9.31 0.49
N TYR A 91 -11.10 8.86 0.28
CA TYR A 91 -9.89 9.66 0.46
C TYR A 91 -9.87 10.86 -0.49
N PHE A 92 -10.49 10.70 -1.66
CA PHE A 92 -10.74 11.77 -2.65
C PHE A 92 -12.24 12.00 -2.83
N THR A 93 -12.59 13.10 -3.50
CA THR A 93 -13.95 13.36 -3.97
C THR A 93 -14.07 13.03 -5.46
N TYR A 94 -15.25 12.55 -5.86
CA TYR A 94 -15.52 12.09 -7.21
C TYR A 94 -16.77 12.77 -7.76
N ASP A 95 -16.75 13.05 -9.06
CA ASP A 95 -17.93 13.53 -9.77
C ASP A 95 -18.93 12.39 -10.06
N GLU A 96 -20.06 12.72 -10.67
CA GLU A 96 -21.10 11.74 -11.05
C GLU A 96 -20.62 10.67 -12.02
N LYS A 97 -19.52 10.91 -12.72
CA LYS A 97 -18.87 9.95 -13.64
C LYS A 97 -17.79 9.12 -12.94
N GLY A 98 -17.59 9.30 -11.65
CA GLY A 98 -16.56 8.62 -10.87
C GLY A 98 -15.14 9.10 -11.17
N GLN A 99 -14.99 10.30 -11.73
CA GLN A 99 -13.69 10.91 -11.94
C GLN A 99 -13.28 11.67 -10.68
N PRO A 100 -12.01 11.56 -10.25
CA PRO A 100 -11.54 12.32 -9.11
C PRO A 100 -11.59 13.82 -9.41
N ALA A 101 -11.95 14.61 -8.39
CA ALA A 101 -11.81 16.06 -8.47
C ALA A 101 -10.34 16.39 -8.83
N ALA A 102 -10.15 17.40 -9.70
CA ALA A 102 -8.83 17.78 -10.13
C ALA A 102 -7.99 18.25 -8.93
N ASN A 103 -6.98 17.47 -8.60
CA ASN A 103 -5.98 17.84 -7.61
C ASN A 103 -4.74 18.36 -8.34
N ALA A 104 -4.10 19.38 -7.79
CA ALA A 104 -2.82 19.82 -8.31
C ALA A 104 -1.80 18.68 -8.19
N VAL A 105 -1.03 18.45 -9.24
CA VAL A 105 0.07 17.48 -9.18
C VAL A 105 1.12 18.03 -8.21
N PRO A 106 1.47 17.32 -7.14
CA PRO A 106 2.41 17.82 -6.16
C PRO A 106 3.82 17.88 -6.75
N SER A 107 4.56 18.93 -6.39
CA SER A 107 6.00 18.96 -6.58
C SER A 107 6.63 18.25 -5.38
N ILE A 108 7.22 17.09 -5.61
CA ILE A 108 7.79 16.26 -4.54
C ILE A 108 9.32 16.38 -4.58
N ALA A 109 9.93 16.67 -3.43
CA ALA A 109 11.38 16.56 -3.30
C ALA A 109 11.79 15.09 -3.57
N PRO A 110 12.80 14.84 -4.41
CA PRO A 110 13.20 13.48 -4.78
C PRO A 110 13.44 12.58 -3.56
N GLU A 111 14.09 13.11 -2.54
CA GLU A 111 14.42 12.38 -1.30
C GLU A 111 13.18 11.94 -0.53
N LEU A 112 12.13 12.76 -0.51
CA LEU A 112 10.86 12.40 0.12
C LEU A 112 10.17 11.28 -0.68
N GLY A 113 10.15 11.40 -2.01
CA GLY A 113 9.57 10.38 -2.88
C GLY A 113 10.27 9.02 -2.71
N GLU A 114 11.60 9.01 -2.70
CA GLU A 114 12.40 7.81 -2.47
C GLU A 114 12.12 7.17 -1.10
N ARG A 115 12.06 7.97 -0.04
CA ARG A 115 11.75 7.49 1.32
C ARG A 115 10.36 6.85 1.40
N ILE A 116 9.35 7.45 0.77
CA ILE A 116 7.99 6.88 0.72
C ILE A 116 8.03 5.50 0.07
N ILE A 117 8.69 5.38 -1.08
CA ILE A 117 8.76 4.13 -1.82
C ILE A 117 9.56 3.08 -1.08
N GLU A 118 10.72 3.43 -0.55
CA GLU A 118 11.56 2.48 0.20
C GLU A 118 10.81 1.91 1.40
N ARG A 119 10.10 2.75 2.16
CA ARG A 119 9.31 2.30 3.30
C ARG A 119 8.21 1.32 2.88
N VAL A 120 7.42 1.65 1.88
CA VAL A 120 6.34 0.78 1.39
C VAL A 120 6.91 -0.52 0.82
N LEU A 121 7.97 -0.44 0.01
CA LEU A 121 8.61 -1.62 -0.57
C LEU A 121 9.26 -2.51 0.48
N ALA A 122 9.94 -1.95 1.48
CA ALA A 122 10.56 -2.74 2.56
C ALA A 122 9.53 -3.61 3.27
N MET A 123 8.37 -3.07 3.59
CA MET A 123 7.30 -3.83 4.24
C MET A 123 6.65 -4.86 3.31
N LEU A 124 6.47 -4.53 2.02
CA LEU A 124 5.99 -5.50 1.02
C LEU A 124 6.97 -6.65 0.82
N ILE A 125 8.27 -6.34 0.71
CA ILE A 125 9.35 -7.33 0.57
C ILE A 125 9.44 -8.20 1.82
N ASN A 126 9.32 -7.61 3.01
CA ASN A 126 9.30 -8.36 4.27
C ASN A 126 8.17 -9.40 4.29
N GLU A 127 6.97 -9.04 3.86
CA GLU A 127 5.85 -9.97 3.78
C GLU A 127 6.06 -11.06 2.71
N ALA A 128 6.67 -10.72 1.58
CA ALA A 128 7.00 -11.70 0.55
C ALA A 128 8.08 -12.67 1.02
N ALA A 129 9.12 -12.17 1.71
CA ALA A 129 10.19 -12.98 2.29
C ALA A 129 9.67 -13.90 3.40
N ASP A 130 8.75 -13.40 4.26
CA ASP A 130 8.15 -14.21 5.30
C ASP A 130 7.25 -15.32 4.70
N ALA A 131 6.49 -15.03 3.64
CA ALA A 131 5.72 -16.04 2.92
C ALA A 131 6.60 -17.12 2.29
N LEU A 132 7.77 -16.74 1.73
CA LEU A 132 8.76 -17.67 1.21
C LEU A 132 9.37 -18.51 2.33
N ASN A 133 9.79 -17.91 3.42
CA ASN A 133 10.38 -18.56 4.59
C ASN A 133 9.43 -19.59 5.23
N LEU A 134 8.14 -19.29 5.28
CA LEU A 134 7.10 -20.18 5.76
C LEU A 134 6.68 -21.29 4.76
N GLY A 135 7.30 -21.32 3.58
CA GLY A 135 6.98 -22.29 2.54
C GLY A 135 5.57 -22.15 1.96
N VAL A 136 4.98 -20.95 2.00
CA VAL A 136 3.63 -20.70 1.46
C VAL A 136 3.62 -20.87 -0.06
N ALA A 137 4.65 -20.38 -0.75
CA ALA A 137 4.84 -20.51 -2.18
C ALA A 137 6.33 -20.35 -2.56
N SER A 138 6.70 -20.72 -3.79
CA SER A 138 8.04 -20.45 -4.31
C SER A 138 8.25 -18.95 -4.57
N LYS A 139 9.51 -18.55 -4.72
CA LYS A 139 9.87 -17.17 -5.08
C LYS A 139 9.18 -16.73 -6.38
N GLU A 140 9.22 -17.57 -7.37
CA GLU A 140 8.64 -17.35 -8.71
C GLU A 140 7.13 -17.18 -8.62
N ASP A 141 6.44 -18.02 -7.82
CA ASP A 141 4.99 -17.95 -7.66
C ASP A 141 4.55 -16.70 -6.87
N ILE A 142 5.32 -16.30 -5.84
CA ILE A 142 5.06 -15.06 -5.10
C ILE A 142 5.16 -13.86 -6.05
N ASP A 143 6.26 -13.76 -6.81
CA ASP A 143 6.48 -12.65 -7.74
C ASP A 143 5.45 -12.66 -8.89
N LEU A 144 5.07 -13.84 -9.38
CA LEU A 144 4.01 -13.99 -10.38
C LEU A 144 2.65 -13.53 -9.83
N ALA A 145 2.30 -13.92 -8.61
CA ALA A 145 1.07 -13.49 -7.96
C ALA A 145 1.00 -11.98 -7.79
N MET A 146 2.11 -11.34 -7.45
CA MET A 146 2.16 -9.88 -7.27
C MET A 146 2.11 -9.14 -8.61
N THR A 147 2.80 -9.62 -9.65
CA THR A 147 2.81 -8.97 -10.96
C THR A 147 1.54 -9.22 -11.76
N LYS A 148 1.01 -10.44 -11.76
CA LYS A 148 -0.18 -10.82 -12.55
C LYS A 148 -1.48 -10.73 -11.77
N GLY A 149 -1.45 -10.99 -10.46
CA GLY A 149 -2.64 -10.97 -9.62
C GLY A 149 -3.04 -9.57 -9.16
N VAL A 150 -2.08 -8.71 -8.80
CA VAL A 150 -2.34 -7.35 -8.29
C VAL A 150 -1.68 -6.24 -9.12
N ASN A 151 -1.15 -6.57 -10.30
CA ASN A 151 -0.58 -5.63 -11.28
C ASN A 151 0.56 -4.77 -10.74
N TYR A 152 1.42 -5.32 -9.89
CA TYR A 152 2.63 -4.64 -9.48
C TYR A 152 3.62 -4.55 -10.63
N PRO A 153 4.41 -3.47 -10.74
CA PRO A 153 5.33 -3.27 -11.86
C PRO A 153 6.46 -4.29 -11.91
N LYS A 154 6.80 -4.88 -10.75
CA LYS A 154 7.87 -5.88 -10.59
C LYS A 154 7.53 -6.84 -9.45
N GLY A 155 8.13 -8.04 -9.47
CA GLY A 155 8.09 -8.97 -8.35
C GLY A 155 8.79 -8.42 -7.11
N LEU A 156 8.25 -8.67 -5.94
CA LEU A 156 8.78 -8.14 -4.68
C LEU A 156 10.13 -8.76 -4.31
N LEU A 157 10.30 -10.06 -4.57
CA LEU A 157 11.56 -10.75 -4.31
C LEU A 157 12.61 -10.42 -5.38
N ALA A 158 12.18 -10.08 -6.61
CA ALA A 158 13.07 -9.50 -7.62
C ALA A 158 13.58 -8.11 -7.21
N TRP A 159 12.74 -7.26 -6.59
CA TRP A 159 13.20 -6.00 -5.98
C TRP A 159 14.16 -6.24 -4.81
N ALA A 160 13.88 -7.27 -4.00
CA ALA A 160 14.77 -7.62 -2.89
C ALA A 160 16.18 -7.95 -3.38
N ASP A 161 16.31 -8.71 -4.47
CA ASP A 161 17.59 -9.08 -5.03
C ASP A 161 18.39 -7.89 -5.59
N GLU A 162 17.71 -6.89 -6.16
CA GLU A 162 18.39 -5.75 -6.78
C GLU A 162 19.21 -4.89 -5.79
N LYS A 163 18.65 -4.63 -4.62
CA LYS A 163 19.32 -3.85 -3.57
C LYS A 163 20.01 -4.73 -2.53
N GLY A 164 19.65 -6.01 -2.46
CA GLY A 164 20.15 -6.98 -1.52
C GLY A 164 19.50 -6.91 -0.14
N ALA A 165 19.48 -8.04 0.57
CA ALA A 165 18.81 -8.19 1.85
C ALA A 165 19.30 -7.21 2.93
N ALA A 166 20.61 -6.89 2.95
CA ALA A 166 21.18 -5.97 3.92
C ALA A 166 20.63 -4.55 3.80
N HIS A 167 20.36 -4.08 2.57
CA HIS A 167 19.72 -2.78 2.36
C HIS A 167 18.31 -2.75 2.95
N TRP A 168 17.49 -3.75 2.63
CA TRP A 168 16.10 -3.79 3.11
C TRP A 168 16.01 -4.00 4.61
N LEU A 169 16.91 -4.79 5.19
CA LEU A 169 16.99 -4.92 6.64
C LEU A 169 17.30 -3.57 7.30
N GLY A 170 18.25 -2.82 6.78
CA GLY A 170 18.56 -1.49 7.29
C GLY A 170 17.39 -0.50 7.20
N VAL A 171 16.55 -0.60 6.16
CA VAL A 171 15.32 0.20 6.06
C VAL A 171 14.30 -0.23 7.12
N LEU A 172 14.13 -1.54 7.34
CA LEU A 172 13.17 -2.07 8.32
C LEU A 172 13.56 -1.76 9.76
N GLU A 173 14.85 -1.70 10.09
CA GLU A 173 15.36 -1.41 11.44
C GLU A 173 15.09 0.02 11.92
N VAL A 174 14.76 0.94 11.00
CA VAL A 174 14.46 2.34 11.31
C VAL A 174 12.96 2.69 11.22
N LEU A 175 12.11 1.70 10.90
CA LEU A 175 10.66 1.84 10.87
C LEU A 175 10.03 1.45 12.20
#